data_177b056755e33b7966aae982d607692e
#
_entry.id   177b056755e33b7966aae982d607692e
#
_cell.length_a   1.000
_cell.length_b   1.000
_cell.length_c   1.000
_cell.angle_alpha   90.00
_cell.angle_beta   90.00
_cell.angle_gamma   90.00
#
_symmetry.space_group_name_H-M   'P 1'
#
loop_
_entity.id
_entity.type
_entity.pdbx_description
1 polymer ?
#
loop_
_entity_poly.entity_id
_entity_poly.type
_entity_poly.pdbx_seq_one_letter_code
_entity_poly.pdbx_strand_id
1 'polypeptide(L)'
;MPLSTGFNHVATLTTDMHRTVTFYEQVFDAVVTFEMQKTEDHPWMKILDLGGGSALNVFEVPAADIIGDRRRQGGRGAIDHYALAVPSRDVLELLRQRLLDGGALEVGDIQQLGDELSVFFRDPDGMELEVCCSADR
;
A
#
# COMPACT_ATOMS: atom_id res chain seq x y z
N MET A 1 -11.98 16.02 -21.80
CA MET A 1 -12.22 15.31 -20.54
C MET A 1 -11.63 13.91 -20.61
N PRO A 2 -10.82 13.51 -19.63
CA PRO A 2 -10.28 12.15 -19.61
C PRO A 2 -11.39 11.10 -19.54
N LEU A 3 -11.17 9.97 -20.22
CA LEU A 3 -12.15 8.88 -20.28
C LEU A 3 -12.03 7.91 -19.11
N SER A 4 -10.85 7.83 -18.49
CA SER A 4 -10.67 7.00 -17.30
C SER A 4 -11.31 7.67 -16.08
N THR A 5 -11.84 6.86 -15.17
CA THR A 5 -12.36 7.33 -13.88
C THR A 5 -11.32 7.17 -12.75
N GLY A 6 -10.08 6.91 -13.10
CA GLY A 6 -8.98 6.75 -12.16
C GLY A 6 -8.51 5.32 -12.04
N PHE A 7 -7.65 5.07 -11.08
CA PHE A 7 -7.14 3.72 -10.81
C PHE A 7 -8.22 2.87 -10.14
N ASN A 8 -8.34 1.63 -10.58
CA ASN A 8 -9.23 0.64 -9.96
C ASN A 8 -8.49 -0.11 -8.84
N HIS A 9 -7.31 -0.63 -9.16
CA HIS A 9 -6.51 -1.39 -8.20
C HIS A 9 -5.04 -1.33 -8.54
N VAL A 10 -4.23 -1.66 -7.55
CA VAL A 10 -2.80 -1.95 -7.69
C VAL A 10 -2.59 -3.41 -7.32
N ALA A 11 -1.80 -4.12 -8.10
CA ALA A 11 -1.44 -5.50 -7.82
C ALA A 11 -0.05 -5.56 -7.19
N THR A 12 0.09 -6.34 -6.13
CA THR A 12 1.35 -6.51 -5.42
C THR A 12 1.60 -7.97 -5.09
N LEU A 13 2.86 -8.31 -4.88
CA LEU A 13 3.28 -9.67 -4.55
C LEU A 13 3.73 -9.71 -3.09
N THR A 14 3.42 -10.81 -2.42
CA THR A 14 3.91 -11.08 -1.06
C THR A 14 4.40 -12.52 -0.97
N THR A 15 5.30 -12.76 -0.03
CA THR A 15 5.70 -14.12 0.35
C THR A 15 4.88 -14.64 1.53
N ASP A 16 4.04 -13.78 2.13
CA ASP A 16 3.26 -14.13 3.32
C ASP A 16 1.93 -13.35 3.32
N MET A 17 0.89 -13.97 2.77
CA MET A 17 -0.44 -13.36 2.65
C MET A 17 -0.99 -12.91 3.99
N HIS A 18 -0.85 -13.74 5.02
CA HIS A 18 -1.39 -13.44 6.34
C HIS A 18 -0.76 -12.16 6.93
N ARG A 19 0.55 -12.04 6.83
CA ARG A 19 1.27 -10.86 7.30
C ARG A 19 0.83 -9.60 6.57
N THR A 20 0.73 -9.66 5.25
CA THR A 20 0.37 -8.51 4.42
C THR A 20 -1.07 -8.08 4.67
N VAL A 21 -2.00 -9.02 4.67
CA VAL A 21 -3.42 -8.72 4.91
C VAL A 21 -3.61 -8.13 6.31
N THR A 22 -3.00 -8.75 7.32
CA THR A 22 -3.08 -8.25 8.71
C THR A 22 -2.57 -6.82 8.81
N PHE A 23 -1.47 -6.50 8.14
CA PHE A 23 -0.93 -5.15 8.12
C PHE A 23 -1.95 -4.13 7.59
N TYR A 24 -2.52 -4.39 6.41
CA TYR A 24 -3.47 -3.44 5.81
C TYR A 24 -4.79 -3.36 6.57
N GLU A 25 -5.25 -4.46 7.16
CA GLU A 25 -6.43 -4.44 8.03
C GLU A 25 -6.20 -3.57 9.27
N GLN A 26 -5.07 -3.72 9.94
CA GLN A 26 -4.78 -3.00 11.18
C GLN A 26 -4.44 -1.53 10.96
N VAL A 27 -3.71 -1.22 9.91
CA VAL A 27 -3.27 0.16 9.66
C VAL A 27 -4.35 0.99 8.96
N PHE A 28 -4.97 0.42 7.92
CA PHE A 28 -5.89 1.17 7.03
C PHE A 28 -7.36 0.81 7.21
N ASP A 29 -7.68 -0.10 8.13
CA ASP A 29 -9.02 -0.67 8.24
C ASP A 29 -9.48 -1.30 6.91
N ALA A 30 -8.53 -1.83 6.15
CA ALA A 30 -8.82 -2.47 4.86
C ALA A 30 -9.71 -3.70 5.07
N VAL A 31 -10.54 -3.98 4.08
CA VAL A 31 -11.51 -5.09 4.12
C VAL A 31 -11.23 -6.05 2.98
N VAL A 32 -11.09 -7.34 3.28
CA VAL A 32 -10.99 -8.37 2.25
C VAL A 32 -12.36 -8.52 1.59
N THR A 33 -12.43 -8.24 0.28
CA THR A 33 -13.68 -8.31 -0.48
C THR A 33 -13.75 -9.53 -1.39
N PHE A 34 -12.62 -10.16 -1.65
CA PHE A 34 -12.56 -11.31 -2.55
C PHE A 34 -11.34 -12.16 -2.21
N GLU A 35 -11.48 -13.48 -2.39
CA GLU A 35 -10.38 -14.43 -2.24
C GLU A 35 -10.46 -15.49 -3.34
N MET A 36 -9.32 -15.82 -3.94
CA MET A 36 -9.17 -16.93 -4.85
C MET A 36 -8.07 -17.85 -4.34
N GLN A 37 -8.41 -19.11 -4.12
CA GLN A 37 -7.44 -20.10 -3.66
C GLN A 37 -6.41 -20.42 -4.75
N LYS A 38 -5.24 -20.86 -4.32
CA LYS A 38 -4.18 -21.29 -5.21
C LYS A 38 -4.64 -22.46 -6.08
N THR A 39 -4.31 -22.37 -7.39
CA THR A 39 -4.48 -23.48 -8.34
C THR A 39 -3.14 -23.72 -9.04
N GLU A 40 -3.09 -24.69 -9.96
CA GLU A 40 -1.88 -24.91 -10.78
C GLU A 40 -1.52 -23.68 -11.63
N ASP A 41 -2.55 -22.93 -12.07
CA ASP A 41 -2.38 -21.82 -13.01
C ASP A 41 -2.45 -20.44 -12.35
N HIS A 42 -2.72 -20.39 -11.06
CA HIS A 42 -2.98 -19.12 -10.38
C HIS A 42 -2.52 -19.15 -8.92
N PRO A 43 -1.79 -18.13 -8.46
CA PRO A 43 -1.42 -18.04 -7.05
C PRO A 43 -2.61 -17.71 -6.15
N TRP A 44 -2.45 -17.93 -4.86
CA TRP A 44 -3.41 -17.47 -3.87
C TRP A 44 -3.52 -15.95 -3.94
N MET A 45 -4.74 -15.44 -3.98
CA MET A 45 -5.01 -14.03 -4.16
C MET A 45 -6.09 -13.55 -3.20
N LYS A 46 -5.91 -12.35 -2.68
CA LYS A 46 -6.95 -11.60 -1.98
C LYS A 46 -7.04 -10.19 -2.53
N ILE A 47 -8.26 -9.65 -2.55
CA ILE A 47 -8.50 -8.25 -2.87
C ILE A 47 -8.85 -7.52 -1.59
N LEU A 48 -8.16 -6.43 -1.31
CA LEU A 48 -8.39 -5.57 -0.17
C LEU A 48 -8.99 -4.24 -0.63
N ASP A 49 -10.15 -3.90 -0.08
CA ASP A 49 -10.71 -2.56 -0.25
C ASP A 49 -9.95 -1.60 0.67
N LEU A 50 -9.31 -0.60 0.07
CA LEU A 50 -8.56 0.43 0.79
C LEU A 50 -9.38 1.71 1.02
N GLY A 51 -10.62 1.73 0.54
CA GLY A 51 -11.46 2.91 0.58
C GLY A 51 -11.38 3.76 -0.68
N GLY A 52 -12.34 4.67 -0.84
CA GLY A 52 -12.35 5.61 -1.96
C GLY A 52 -12.46 4.97 -3.33
N GLY A 53 -12.95 3.74 -3.43
CA GLY A 53 -13.01 3.01 -4.69
C GLY A 53 -11.68 2.38 -5.11
N SER A 54 -10.69 2.38 -4.24
CA SER A 54 -9.35 1.85 -4.52
C SER A 54 -9.14 0.49 -3.88
N ALA A 55 -8.49 -0.41 -4.59
CA ALA A 55 -8.22 -1.76 -4.10
C ALA A 55 -6.75 -2.14 -4.25
N LEU A 56 -6.32 -3.05 -3.40
CA LEU A 56 -5.02 -3.71 -3.50
C LEU A 56 -5.27 -5.20 -3.75
N ASN A 57 -4.75 -5.69 -4.88
CA ASN A 57 -4.81 -7.11 -5.22
C ASN A 57 -3.48 -7.75 -4.77
N VAL A 58 -3.56 -8.65 -3.80
CA VAL A 58 -2.38 -9.27 -3.20
C VAL A 58 -2.27 -10.72 -3.68
N PHE A 59 -1.12 -11.07 -4.22
CA PHE A 59 -0.82 -12.43 -4.70
C PHE A 59 0.32 -13.00 -3.86
N GLU A 60 0.12 -14.21 -3.30
CA GLU A 60 1.20 -14.89 -2.60
C GLU A 60 1.99 -15.74 -3.56
N VAL A 61 3.29 -15.50 -3.63
CA VAL A 61 4.22 -16.22 -4.51
C VAL A 61 5.50 -16.57 -3.74
N PRO A 62 6.27 -17.57 -4.20
CA PRO A 62 7.59 -17.85 -3.63
C PRO A 62 8.53 -16.65 -3.80
N ALA A 63 9.43 -16.47 -2.87
CA ALA A 63 10.40 -15.36 -2.92
C ALA A 63 11.20 -15.33 -4.22
N ALA A 64 11.51 -16.50 -4.78
CA ALA A 64 12.25 -16.61 -6.03
C ALA A 64 11.53 -16.02 -7.24
N ASP A 65 10.19 -15.90 -7.16
CA ASP A 65 9.37 -15.35 -8.25
C ASP A 65 9.23 -13.83 -8.17
N ILE A 66 9.70 -13.22 -7.09
CA ILE A 66 9.68 -11.76 -6.93
C ILE A 66 10.95 -11.19 -7.53
N ILE A 67 10.78 -10.39 -8.57
CA ILE A 67 11.90 -9.79 -9.30
C ILE A 67 12.13 -8.36 -8.80
N GLY A 68 13.40 -8.03 -8.58
CA GLY A 68 13.82 -6.68 -8.22
C GLY A 68 14.04 -6.48 -6.73
N ASP A 69 14.63 -5.33 -6.41
CA ASP A 69 15.01 -4.95 -5.06
C ASP A 69 14.28 -3.66 -4.69
N ARG A 70 13.52 -3.69 -3.60
CA ARG A 70 12.76 -2.54 -3.13
C ARG A 70 13.39 -1.81 -1.95
N ARG A 71 14.65 -2.09 -1.67
CA ARG A 71 15.37 -1.44 -0.56
C ARG A 71 15.78 -0.02 -0.88
N ARG A 72 15.69 0.41 -2.14
CA ARG A 72 16.09 1.73 -2.59
C ARG A 72 14.97 2.42 -3.33
N GLN A 73 14.91 3.73 -3.18
CA GLN A 73 14.08 4.58 -4.01
C GLN A 73 14.52 4.44 -5.48
N GLY A 74 13.55 4.24 -6.39
CA GLY A 74 13.83 4.04 -7.79
C GLY A 74 14.60 2.75 -8.10
N GLY A 75 14.75 1.88 -7.12
CA GLY A 75 15.64 0.72 -7.23
C GLY A 75 15.08 -0.46 -8.01
N ARG A 76 13.82 -0.45 -8.41
CA ARG A 76 13.23 -1.54 -9.17
C ARG A 76 12.02 -1.07 -9.96
N GLY A 77 11.87 -1.65 -11.18
CA GLY A 77 10.74 -1.38 -12.05
C GLY A 77 10.56 0.08 -12.39
N ALA A 78 9.53 0.39 -13.14
CA ALA A 78 9.21 1.73 -13.59
C ALA A 78 8.37 2.51 -12.57
N ILE A 79 7.75 1.82 -11.59
CA ILE A 79 6.95 2.47 -10.55
C ILE A 79 7.79 2.58 -9.29
N ASP A 80 8.02 3.82 -8.86
CA ASP A 80 8.77 4.13 -7.64
C ASP A 80 7.92 3.87 -6.39
N HIS A 81 6.77 4.52 -6.31
CA HIS A 81 5.81 4.35 -5.21
C HIS A 81 4.41 4.71 -5.68
N TYR A 82 3.43 4.45 -4.83
CA TYR A 82 2.08 4.97 -5.02
C TYR A 82 1.57 5.59 -3.71
N ALA A 83 0.65 6.54 -3.85
CA ALA A 83 0.16 7.32 -2.74
C ALA A 83 -1.31 7.03 -2.47
N LEU A 84 -1.66 6.94 -1.19
CA LEU A 84 -3.03 6.84 -0.71
C LEU A 84 -3.44 8.18 -0.12
N ALA A 85 -4.61 8.66 -0.51
CA ALA A 85 -5.14 9.91 -0.01
C ALA A 85 -5.91 9.70 1.29
N VAL A 86 -5.75 10.64 2.21
CA VAL A 86 -6.54 10.72 3.43
C VAL A 86 -7.18 12.10 3.56
N PRO A 87 -8.29 12.22 4.30
CA PRO A 87 -9.08 13.45 4.27
C PRO A 87 -8.47 14.63 5.02
N SER A 88 -7.57 14.39 6.00
CA SER A 88 -7.09 15.46 6.87
C SER A 88 -5.76 15.12 7.52
N ARG A 89 -5.14 16.17 8.08
CA ARG A 89 -3.93 16.02 8.90
C ARG A 89 -4.15 15.10 10.10
N ASP A 90 -5.30 15.20 10.76
CA ASP A 90 -5.59 14.36 11.92
C ASP A 90 -5.58 12.87 11.55
N VAL A 91 -6.15 12.53 10.39
CA VAL A 91 -6.13 11.14 9.89
C VAL A 91 -4.71 10.74 9.50
N LEU A 92 -3.93 11.65 8.90
CA LEU A 92 -2.54 11.38 8.56
C LEU A 92 -1.70 11.06 9.81
N GLU A 93 -1.87 11.84 10.87
CA GLU A 93 -1.18 11.61 12.15
C GLU A 93 -1.59 10.28 12.78
N LEU A 94 -2.88 9.96 12.75
CA LEU A 94 -3.41 8.68 13.22
C LEU A 94 -2.78 7.52 12.45
N LEU A 95 -2.77 7.62 11.13
CA LEU A 95 -2.19 6.57 10.28
C LEU A 95 -0.69 6.41 10.52
N ARG A 96 0.03 7.52 10.68
CA ARG A 96 1.45 7.44 10.99
C ARG A 96 1.70 6.64 12.27
N GLN A 97 0.90 6.89 13.31
CA GLN A 97 1.02 6.12 14.55
C GLN A 97 0.71 4.64 14.34
N ARG A 98 -0.34 4.33 13.58
CA ARG A 98 -0.69 2.94 13.25
C ARG A 98 0.41 2.25 12.43
N LEU A 99 1.07 2.99 11.54
CA LEU A 99 2.21 2.47 10.77
C LEU A 99 3.36 2.08 11.69
N LEU A 100 3.69 2.94 12.65
CA LEU A 100 4.73 2.67 13.62
C LEU A 100 4.40 1.44 14.48
N ASP A 101 3.15 1.29 14.89
CA ASP A 101 2.70 0.18 15.75
C ASP A 101 2.44 -1.10 14.96
N GLY A 102 2.15 -1.01 13.66
CA GLY A 102 1.68 -2.11 12.83
C GLY A 102 2.74 -2.84 12.02
N GLY A 103 4.01 -2.53 12.23
CA GLY A 103 5.10 -3.25 11.55
C GLY A 103 5.49 -2.69 10.18
N ALA A 104 5.09 -1.46 9.85
CA ALA A 104 5.62 -0.79 8.67
C ALA A 104 7.12 -0.54 8.83
N LEU A 105 7.83 -0.55 7.70
CA LEU A 105 9.26 -0.33 7.67
C LEU A 105 9.55 1.11 7.25
N GLU A 106 10.63 1.68 7.80
CA GLU A 106 11.13 2.99 7.37
C GLU A 106 10.05 4.08 7.37
N VAL A 107 9.25 4.15 8.45
CA VAL A 107 8.22 5.18 8.57
C VAL A 107 8.86 6.55 8.77
N GLY A 108 8.63 7.45 7.80
CA GLY A 108 9.14 8.81 7.85
C GLY A 108 8.35 9.74 8.76
N ASP A 109 8.86 10.94 8.89
CA ASP A 109 8.15 12.03 9.57
C ASP A 109 7.13 12.65 8.58
N ILE A 110 6.16 13.38 9.13
CA ILE A 110 5.25 14.17 8.30
C ILE A 110 6.05 15.30 7.66
N GLN A 111 6.00 15.39 6.33
CA GLN A 111 6.68 16.42 5.56
C GLN A 111 5.67 17.21 4.75
N GLN A 112 5.93 18.48 4.57
CA GLN A 112 5.17 19.27 3.61
C GLN A 112 5.90 19.26 2.26
N LEU A 113 5.22 18.76 1.24
CA LEU A 113 5.71 18.71 -0.14
C LEU A 113 4.73 19.49 -1.00
N GLY A 114 5.09 20.73 -1.34
CA GLY A 114 4.16 21.64 -2.03
C GLY A 114 2.94 21.93 -1.17
N ASP A 115 1.75 21.65 -1.71
CA ASP A 115 0.47 21.86 -1.04
C ASP A 115 -0.01 20.65 -0.27
N GLU A 116 0.82 19.64 -0.12
CA GLU A 116 0.45 18.38 0.54
C GLU A 116 1.32 18.09 1.75
N LEU A 117 0.72 17.42 2.74
CA LEU A 117 1.43 16.78 3.84
C LEU A 117 1.53 15.29 3.53
N SER A 118 2.72 14.74 3.70
CA SER A 118 3.01 13.37 3.30
C SER A 118 3.80 12.61 4.35
N VAL A 119 3.51 11.29 4.44
CA VAL A 119 4.30 10.32 5.18
C VAL A 119 4.69 9.22 4.21
N PHE A 120 5.98 8.95 4.10
CA PHE A 120 6.50 7.82 3.33
C PHE A 120 6.79 6.65 4.26
N PHE A 121 6.55 5.45 3.77
CA PHE A 121 6.82 4.23 4.53
C PHE A 121 7.00 3.07 3.57
N ARG A 122 7.45 1.93 4.11
CA ARG A 122 7.43 0.66 3.38
C ARG A 122 6.49 -0.30 4.09
N ASP A 123 5.73 -1.06 3.30
CA ASP A 123 4.91 -2.13 3.86
C ASP A 123 5.81 -3.32 4.27
N PRO A 124 5.27 -4.37 4.91
CA PRO A 124 6.10 -5.50 5.34
C PRO A 124 6.82 -6.24 4.22
N ASP A 125 6.38 -6.08 2.98
CA ASP A 125 7.02 -6.67 1.80
C ASP A 125 8.05 -5.73 1.16
N GLY A 126 8.26 -4.54 1.72
CA GLY A 126 9.22 -3.56 1.24
C GLY A 126 8.72 -2.67 0.11
N MET A 127 7.42 -2.72 -0.21
CA MET A 127 6.83 -1.79 -1.18
C MET A 127 6.80 -0.39 -0.60
N GLU A 128 7.29 0.58 -1.36
CA GLU A 128 7.24 1.97 -0.92
C GLU A 128 5.89 2.59 -1.22
N LEU A 129 5.32 3.21 -0.20
CA LEU A 129 4.05 3.91 -0.28
C LEU A 129 4.17 5.30 0.35
N GLU A 130 3.23 6.13 -0.02
CA GLU A 130 3.02 7.44 0.57
C GLU A 130 1.57 7.55 1.03
N VAL A 131 1.34 8.22 2.15
CA VAL A 131 0.00 8.66 2.56
C VAL A 131 0.03 10.18 2.58
N CYS A 132 -0.95 10.81 1.95
CA CYS A 132 -0.94 12.26 1.83
C CYS A 132 -2.33 12.88 1.98
N CYS A 133 -2.33 14.14 2.39
CA CYS A 133 -3.52 14.98 2.44
C CYS A 133 -3.16 16.41 2.06
N SER A 134 -4.17 17.24 1.82
CA SER A 134 -3.96 18.66 1.61
C SER A 134 -3.39 19.32 2.88
N ALA A 135 -2.41 20.20 2.71
CA ALA A 135 -1.83 20.94 3.83
C ALA A 135 -2.83 21.91 4.48
N ASP A 136 -3.90 22.26 3.77
CA ASP A 136 -4.92 23.20 4.23
C ASP A 136 -6.03 22.56 5.06
N ARG A 137 -5.96 21.27 5.35
CA ARG A 137 -7.04 20.55 6.03
C ARG A 137 -6.60 19.86 7.32
#